data_91c5f960b02df70a8f084c6dd238bb55
#
_entry.id   91c5f960b02df70a8f084c6dd238bb55
#
_cell.length_a   1.000
_cell.length_b   1.000
_cell.length_c   1.000
_cell.angle_alpha   90.00
_cell.angle_beta   90.00
_cell.angle_gamma   90.00
#
_symmetry.space_group_name_H-M   'P 1'
#
loop_
_entity.id
_entity.type
_entity.pdbx_description
1 polymer ?
#
loop_
_entity_poly.entity_id
_entity_poly.type
_entity_poly.pdbx_seq_one_letter_code
_entity_poly.pdbx_strand_id
1 'polypeptide(L)'
;MLQAIAKHGGTVDVVKQAGQKGITKWLDDAKIRYHKATIERVIVWAANATEPDPMAIFHTRVWMSQLDDWTQKTQQIHAIECDLAGILVKTPYVLLLSHPGINVVTAAGLGGEMGPIENYASPKAVSGRAGLFPSRYQSDEVDRTGKRTRFRNAKLRAAWMMIADNMCKCNRYWMVKAEKWKSEGHKSQDIRCRIANRMTRIVFKMVSGRQIYKHPSRLDRGYVMDKLLVFLREHNTSPAIIVRDLKHAADQLPKSSLIDEGTKLQEAALKAQRSRRKGPQELGTLLVAVLARLGIAAKDDDALEST
;
A
#
# COMPACT_ATOMS: atom_id res chain seq x y z
N MET A 1 18.53 13.59 4.26
CA MET A 1 19.17 14.91 4.45
C MET A 1 19.38 15.23 5.95
N LEU A 2 18.34 15.31 6.80
CA LEU A 2 18.49 15.61 8.24
C LEU A 2 19.48 14.66 8.94
N GLN A 3 19.43 13.36 8.67
CA GLN A 3 20.38 12.38 9.20
C GLN A 3 21.82 12.64 8.78
N ALA A 4 22.06 13.08 7.53
CA ALA A 4 23.39 13.42 7.07
C ALA A 4 23.92 14.69 7.79
N ILE A 5 23.08 15.70 7.95
CA ILE A 5 23.42 16.91 8.72
C ILE A 5 23.68 16.57 10.20
N ALA A 6 22.85 15.73 10.81
CA ALA A 6 23.02 15.29 12.20
C ALA A 6 24.35 14.59 12.44
N LYS A 7 24.80 13.71 11.55
CA LYS A 7 26.10 13.02 11.62
C LYS A 7 27.29 13.99 11.64
N HIS A 8 27.13 15.19 11.11
CA HIS A 8 28.17 16.22 11.05
C HIS A 8 27.99 17.32 12.11
N GLY A 9 27.21 17.07 13.17
CA GLY A 9 27.06 17.98 14.31
C GLY A 9 25.74 18.73 14.38
N GLY A 10 24.94 18.76 13.29
CA GLY A 10 23.55 19.22 13.30
C GLY A 10 23.31 20.70 13.56
N THR A 11 24.34 21.55 13.57
CA THR A 11 24.23 22.98 13.85
C THR A 11 24.13 23.82 12.58
N VAL A 12 23.64 25.04 12.72
CA VAL A 12 23.59 26.01 11.61
C VAL A 12 24.97 26.34 11.08
N ASP A 13 25.96 26.48 11.98
CA ASP A 13 27.33 26.82 11.60
C ASP A 13 27.98 25.74 10.77
N VAL A 14 27.76 24.48 11.10
CA VAL A 14 28.20 23.34 10.30
C VAL A 14 27.61 23.36 8.90
N VAL A 15 26.32 23.72 8.77
CA VAL A 15 25.67 23.87 7.47
C VAL A 15 26.22 25.06 6.68
N LYS A 16 26.49 26.20 7.34
CA LYS A 16 27.11 27.38 6.73
C LYS A 16 28.49 27.06 6.20
N GLN A 17 29.32 26.40 7.00
CA GLN A 17 30.73 26.05 6.64
C GLN A 17 30.77 25.03 5.50
N ALA A 18 29.89 24.01 5.51
CA ALA A 18 29.85 23.00 4.48
C ALA A 18 29.40 23.55 3.11
N GLY A 19 28.51 24.52 3.13
CA GLY A 19 27.92 25.07 1.93
C GLY A 19 27.27 24.00 1.03
N GLN A 20 26.96 24.38 -0.22
CA GLN A 20 26.34 23.48 -1.17
C GLN A 20 27.19 22.24 -1.47
N LYS A 21 28.50 22.42 -1.68
CA LYS A 21 29.40 21.34 -2.04
C LYS A 21 29.55 20.31 -0.91
N GLY A 22 29.69 20.77 0.33
CA GLY A 22 29.81 19.88 1.49
C GLY A 22 28.53 19.07 1.74
N ILE A 23 27.36 19.72 1.72
CA ILE A 23 26.09 19.04 1.89
C ILE A 23 25.86 18.02 0.77
N THR A 24 26.14 18.37 -0.48
CA THR A 24 26.04 17.46 -1.61
C THR A 24 26.92 16.23 -1.39
N LYS A 25 28.18 16.42 -1.00
CA LYS A 25 29.08 15.32 -0.70
C LYS A 25 28.56 14.41 0.41
N TRP A 26 28.04 14.96 1.51
CA TRP A 26 27.49 14.17 2.61
C TRP A 26 26.29 13.32 2.17
N LEU A 27 25.47 13.84 1.26
CA LEU A 27 24.30 13.13 0.74
C LEU A 27 24.70 12.02 -0.25
N ASP A 28 25.70 12.30 -1.09
CA ASP A 28 26.23 11.31 -2.04
C ASP A 28 26.95 10.16 -1.32
N ASP A 29 27.78 10.47 -0.30
CA ASP A 29 28.43 9.47 0.55
C ASP A 29 27.41 8.58 1.29
N ALA A 30 26.31 9.18 1.72
CA ALA A 30 25.19 8.47 2.35
C ALA A 30 24.25 7.79 1.35
N LYS A 31 24.47 7.91 0.04
CA LYS A 31 23.61 7.40 -1.05
C LYS A 31 22.16 7.87 -0.93
N ILE A 32 21.93 9.08 -0.44
CA ILE A 32 20.61 9.68 -0.25
C ILE A 32 20.22 10.48 -1.49
N ARG A 33 19.07 10.15 -2.09
CA ARG A 33 18.51 10.95 -3.19
C ARG A 33 18.04 12.31 -2.67
N TYR A 34 18.35 13.37 -3.41
CA TYR A 34 17.99 14.75 -3.06
C TYR A 34 17.61 15.59 -4.27
N HIS A 35 16.86 16.65 -4.04
CA HIS A 35 16.59 17.67 -5.03
C HIS A 35 17.48 18.89 -4.78
N LYS A 36 18.16 19.41 -5.81
CA LYS A 36 19.05 20.59 -5.71
C LYS A 36 18.35 21.78 -5.05
N ALA A 37 17.11 22.07 -5.43
CA ALA A 37 16.30 23.12 -4.84
C ALA A 37 16.05 22.95 -3.32
N THR A 38 16.17 21.73 -2.77
CA THR A 38 16.05 21.52 -1.33
C THR A 38 17.34 21.88 -0.61
N ILE A 39 18.50 21.58 -1.22
CA ILE A 39 19.80 21.99 -0.68
C ILE A 39 19.89 23.52 -0.69
N GLU A 40 19.53 24.17 -1.79
CA GLU A 40 19.52 25.63 -1.89
C GLU A 40 18.65 26.28 -0.80
N ARG A 41 17.45 25.76 -0.56
CA ARG A 41 16.59 26.25 0.53
C ARG A 41 17.21 26.08 1.91
N VAL A 42 17.91 24.98 2.17
CA VAL A 42 18.61 24.75 3.43
C VAL A 42 19.77 25.74 3.61
N ILE A 43 20.49 26.04 2.55
CA ILE A 43 21.60 27.02 2.57
C ILE A 43 21.08 28.44 2.81
N VAL A 44 20.03 28.84 2.07
CA VAL A 44 19.40 30.16 2.25
C VAL A 44 18.84 30.29 3.67
N TRP A 45 18.21 29.25 4.20
CA TRP A 45 17.75 29.23 5.58
C TRP A 45 18.92 29.38 6.56
N ALA A 46 19.98 28.62 6.38
CA ALA A 46 21.15 28.70 7.25
C ALA A 46 21.85 30.08 7.20
N ALA A 47 21.95 30.68 6.00
CA ALA A 47 22.52 32.00 5.83
C ALA A 47 21.76 33.09 6.57
N ASN A 48 20.41 32.99 6.58
CA ASN A 48 19.52 33.96 7.25
C ASN A 48 19.22 33.60 8.71
N ALA A 49 19.78 32.51 9.22
CA ALA A 49 19.59 32.14 10.62
C ALA A 49 20.28 33.16 11.55
N THR A 50 19.57 33.60 12.57
CA THR A 50 20.09 34.43 13.67
C THR A 50 21.18 33.69 14.43
N GLU A 51 22.02 34.43 15.19
CA GLU A 51 23.02 33.82 16.05
C GLU A 51 22.36 32.81 17.03
N PRO A 52 23.09 31.73 17.35
CA PRO A 52 22.57 30.71 18.21
C PRO A 52 22.26 31.29 19.62
N ASP A 53 21.05 31.04 20.09
CA ASP A 53 20.70 31.24 21.49
C ASP A 53 21.65 30.43 22.39
N PRO A 54 21.96 30.90 23.62
CA PRO A 54 22.70 30.13 24.62
C PRO A 54 22.14 28.72 24.86
N MET A 55 20.85 28.54 24.64
CA MET A 55 20.16 27.22 24.70
C MET A 55 20.29 26.37 23.43
N ALA A 56 20.96 26.84 22.39
CA ALA A 56 21.07 26.15 21.10
C ALA A 56 21.61 24.70 21.23
N ILE A 57 22.53 24.46 22.14
CA ILE A 57 23.08 23.13 22.43
C ILE A 57 21.96 22.16 22.89
N PHE A 58 21.09 22.63 23.78
CA PHE A 58 19.96 21.83 24.27
C PHE A 58 18.94 21.58 23.17
N HIS A 59 18.60 22.60 22.38
CA HIS A 59 17.71 22.45 21.22
C HIS A 59 18.28 21.47 20.19
N THR A 60 19.58 21.53 19.93
CA THR A 60 20.26 20.58 19.04
C THR A 60 20.15 19.15 19.57
N ARG A 61 20.38 18.91 20.84
CA ARG A 61 20.23 17.59 21.47
C ARG A 61 18.80 17.08 21.38
N VAL A 62 17.81 17.93 21.62
CA VAL A 62 16.38 17.57 21.56
C VAL A 62 16.00 17.14 20.14
N TRP A 63 16.33 17.93 19.12
CA TRP A 63 15.94 17.54 17.75
C TRP A 63 16.73 16.33 17.25
N MET A 64 17.99 16.14 17.67
CA MET A 64 18.75 14.92 17.35
C MET A 64 18.12 13.69 17.99
N SER A 65 17.72 13.75 19.25
CA SER A 65 16.98 12.68 19.91
C SER A 65 15.66 12.36 19.20
N GLN A 66 14.92 13.39 18.80
CA GLN A 66 13.68 13.18 18.01
C GLN A 66 13.95 12.53 16.66
N LEU A 67 15.06 12.86 16.01
CA LEU A 67 15.46 12.25 14.76
C LEU A 67 15.83 10.76 14.93
N ASP A 68 16.52 10.44 16.02
CA ASP A 68 16.85 9.04 16.37
C ASP A 68 15.57 8.25 16.67
N ASP A 69 14.65 8.80 17.45
CA ASP A 69 13.34 8.22 17.73
C ASP A 69 12.56 7.97 16.42
N TRP A 70 12.53 8.96 15.53
CA TRP A 70 11.88 8.84 14.23
C TRP A 70 12.52 7.73 13.38
N THR A 71 13.85 7.65 13.37
CA THR A 71 14.59 6.62 12.64
C THR A 71 14.28 5.22 13.18
N GLN A 72 14.30 5.08 14.50
CA GLN A 72 13.96 3.83 15.17
C GLN A 72 12.51 3.40 14.88
N LYS A 73 11.56 4.35 14.95
CA LYS A 73 10.14 4.07 14.63
C LYS A 73 9.96 3.66 13.17
N THR A 74 10.68 4.29 12.26
CA THR A 74 10.64 3.92 10.84
C THR A 74 11.14 2.48 10.62
N GLN A 75 12.23 2.09 11.29
CA GLN A 75 12.74 0.72 11.23
C GLN A 75 11.73 -0.29 11.82
N GLN A 76 11.10 0.05 12.95
CA GLN A 76 10.06 -0.80 13.55
C GLN A 76 8.86 -0.96 12.62
N ILE A 77 8.42 0.11 11.95
CA ILE A 77 7.33 0.06 10.97
C ILE A 77 7.71 -0.88 9.82
N HIS A 78 8.91 -0.75 9.26
CA HIS A 78 9.38 -1.62 8.18
C HIS A 78 9.39 -3.10 8.59
N ALA A 79 9.86 -3.41 9.80
CA ALA A 79 9.86 -4.78 10.31
C ALA A 79 8.43 -5.34 10.43
N ILE A 80 7.51 -4.57 11.02
CA ILE A 80 6.10 -4.95 11.14
C ILE A 80 5.44 -5.12 9.77
N GLU A 81 5.75 -4.26 8.81
CA GLU A 81 5.22 -4.36 7.44
C GLU A 81 5.70 -5.62 6.72
N CYS A 82 6.95 -6.06 6.95
CA CYS A 82 7.44 -7.36 6.47
C CYS A 82 6.68 -8.52 7.09
N ASP A 83 6.45 -8.50 8.41
CA ASP A 83 5.69 -9.54 9.12
C ASP A 83 4.25 -9.59 8.61
N LEU A 84 3.62 -8.44 8.41
CA LEU A 84 2.27 -8.35 7.84
C LEU A 84 2.21 -8.94 6.43
N ALA A 85 3.22 -8.71 5.59
CA ALA A 85 3.30 -9.33 4.27
C ALA A 85 3.35 -10.86 4.38
N GLY A 86 4.21 -11.39 5.27
CA GLY A 86 4.35 -12.82 5.49
C GLY A 86 3.09 -13.51 6.02
N ILE A 87 2.23 -12.76 6.75
CA ILE A 87 0.92 -13.24 7.19
C ILE A 87 -0.10 -13.13 6.06
N LEU A 88 -0.14 -11.99 5.37
CA LEU A 88 -1.11 -11.72 4.29
C LEU A 88 -1.08 -12.79 3.21
N VAL A 89 0.11 -13.22 2.78
CA VAL A 89 0.27 -14.20 1.70
C VAL A 89 -0.31 -15.58 2.03
N LYS A 90 -0.51 -15.88 3.31
CA LYS A 90 -1.15 -17.13 3.77
C LYS A 90 -2.68 -17.03 3.83
N THR A 91 -3.23 -15.87 3.54
CA THR A 91 -4.67 -15.60 3.63
C THR A 91 -5.28 -15.26 2.26
N PRO A 92 -6.57 -15.49 2.05
CA PRO A 92 -7.24 -15.10 0.81
C PRO A 92 -7.26 -13.58 0.59
N TYR A 93 -6.91 -12.77 1.58
CA TYR A 93 -6.85 -11.33 1.45
C TYR A 93 -5.71 -10.86 0.53
N VAL A 94 -4.72 -11.71 0.23
CA VAL A 94 -3.71 -11.43 -0.81
C VAL A 94 -4.33 -11.15 -2.18
N LEU A 95 -5.51 -11.71 -2.48
CA LEU A 95 -6.27 -11.44 -3.69
C LEU A 95 -6.58 -9.96 -3.89
N LEU A 96 -6.70 -9.20 -2.78
CA LEU A 96 -6.97 -7.76 -2.82
C LEU A 96 -5.87 -6.95 -3.50
N LEU A 97 -4.65 -7.48 -3.54
CA LEU A 97 -3.53 -6.85 -4.27
C LEU A 97 -3.81 -6.74 -5.77
N SER A 98 -4.70 -7.58 -6.32
CA SER A 98 -5.14 -7.47 -7.71
C SER A 98 -5.94 -6.17 -7.98
N HIS A 99 -6.51 -5.55 -6.94
CA HIS A 99 -7.26 -4.30 -7.09
C HIS A 99 -6.30 -3.09 -7.13
N PRO A 100 -6.36 -2.22 -8.17
CA PRO A 100 -5.59 -0.98 -8.20
C PRO A 100 -5.95 -0.08 -7.00
N GLY A 101 -4.93 0.43 -6.31
CA GLY A 101 -5.10 1.29 -5.12
C GLY A 101 -5.13 0.55 -3.78
N ILE A 102 -5.11 -0.79 -3.77
CA ILE A 102 -4.89 -1.58 -2.55
C ILE A 102 -3.44 -2.07 -2.55
N ASN A 103 -2.68 -1.74 -1.51
CA ASN A 103 -1.31 -2.20 -1.27
C ASN A 103 -1.27 -3.28 -0.18
N VAL A 104 -0.09 -3.81 0.12
CA VAL A 104 0.13 -4.88 1.11
C VAL A 104 -0.38 -4.46 2.48
N VAL A 105 -0.03 -3.27 2.95
CA VAL A 105 -0.41 -2.77 4.28
C VAL A 105 -1.93 -2.63 4.42
N THR A 106 -2.59 -2.05 3.41
CA THR A 106 -4.05 -1.87 3.43
C THR A 106 -4.79 -3.20 3.31
N ALA A 107 -4.29 -4.14 2.53
CA ALA A 107 -4.86 -5.49 2.42
C ALA A 107 -4.73 -6.26 3.73
N ALA A 108 -3.54 -6.23 4.34
CA ALA A 108 -3.28 -6.90 5.61
C ALA A 108 -4.09 -6.28 6.76
N GLY A 109 -4.12 -4.94 6.86
CA GLY A 109 -4.91 -4.23 7.85
C GLY A 109 -6.40 -4.53 7.74
N LEU A 110 -6.92 -4.58 6.51
CA LEU A 110 -8.32 -4.96 6.29
C LEU A 110 -8.57 -6.43 6.68
N GLY A 111 -7.71 -7.35 6.26
CA GLY A 111 -7.82 -8.76 6.58
C GLY A 111 -7.76 -9.03 8.09
N GLY A 112 -6.86 -8.37 8.81
CA GLY A 112 -6.73 -8.48 10.26
C GLY A 112 -7.98 -8.00 11.00
N GLU A 113 -8.60 -6.90 10.56
CA GLU A 113 -9.81 -6.36 11.19
C GLU A 113 -11.09 -7.09 10.77
N MET A 114 -11.14 -7.64 9.57
CA MET A 114 -12.26 -8.46 9.12
C MET A 114 -12.24 -9.86 9.73
N GLY A 115 -11.07 -10.48 9.80
CA GLY A 115 -10.95 -11.90 10.13
C GLY A 115 -11.46 -12.80 9.00
N PRO A 116 -11.81 -14.06 9.29
CA PRO A 116 -12.33 -14.98 8.29
C PRO A 116 -13.60 -14.45 7.63
N ILE A 117 -13.63 -14.50 6.28
CA ILE A 117 -14.77 -13.96 5.51
C ILE A 117 -16.05 -14.74 5.75
N GLU A 118 -15.92 -16.00 6.14
CA GLU A 118 -17.01 -16.94 6.44
C GLU A 118 -17.85 -16.47 7.64
N ASN A 119 -17.30 -15.62 8.50
CA ASN A 119 -18.01 -15.02 9.63
C ASN A 119 -19.08 -14.00 9.19
N TYR A 120 -19.15 -13.65 7.91
CA TYR A 120 -20.09 -12.68 7.39
C TYR A 120 -21.08 -13.33 6.41
N ALA A 121 -22.34 -13.29 6.72
CA ALA A 121 -23.40 -13.78 5.84
C ALA A 121 -23.53 -12.96 4.54
N SER A 122 -23.06 -11.72 4.51
CA SER A 122 -23.21 -10.83 3.35
C SER A 122 -22.30 -9.61 3.43
N PRO A 123 -22.08 -8.90 2.30
CA PRO A 123 -21.36 -7.63 2.30
C PRO A 123 -22.00 -6.57 3.20
N LYS A 124 -23.33 -6.64 3.42
CA LYS A 124 -24.04 -5.73 4.33
C LYS A 124 -23.60 -5.94 5.78
N ALA A 125 -23.33 -7.19 6.19
CA ALA A 125 -22.82 -7.50 7.52
C ALA A 125 -21.43 -6.86 7.74
N VAL A 126 -20.54 -6.89 6.74
CA VAL A 126 -19.24 -6.20 6.78
C VAL A 126 -19.43 -4.70 6.93
N SER A 127 -20.30 -4.08 6.10
CA SER A 127 -20.62 -2.66 6.20
C SER A 127 -21.24 -2.30 7.55
N GLY A 128 -22.05 -3.20 8.10
CA GLY A 128 -22.67 -3.08 9.43
C GLY A 128 -21.62 -3.01 10.53
N ARG A 129 -20.75 -4.00 10.59
CA ARG A 129 -19.67 -4.05 11.58
C ARG A 129 -18.74 -2.84 11.50
N ALA A 130 -18.46 -2.33 10.30
CA ALA A 130 -17.66 -1.13 10.08
C ALA A 130 -18.45 0.18 10.36
N GLY A 131 -19.77 0.12 10.50
CA GLY A 131 -20.62 1.29 10.68
C GLY A 131 -20.56 2.28 9.53
N LEU A 132 -20.54 1.79 8.28
CA LEU A 132 -20.44 2.60 7.06
C LEU A 132 -21.78 3.15 6.58
N PHE A 133 -22.79 3.17 7.42
CA PHE A 133 -24.13 3.67 7.12
C PHE A 133 -24.60 4.69 8.17
N PRO A 134 -25.50 5.59 7.80
CA PRO A 134 -26.11 6.50 8.76
C PRO A 134 -27.04 5.72 9.71
N SER A 135 -27.16 6.20 10.93
CA SER A 135 -28.23 5.73 11.80
C SER A 135 -29.56 6.13 11.18
N ARG A 136 -30.52 5.21 11.18
CA ARG A 136 -31.87 5.45 10.70
C ARG A 136 -32.83 5.21 11.86
N TYR A 137 -33.62 6.18 12.15
CA TYR A 137 -34.74 6.04 13.04
C TYR A 137 -36.00 6.05 12.19
N GLN A 138 -36.75 4.97 12.27
CA GLN A 138 -37.97 4.82 11.50
C GLN A 138 -39.06 4.38 12.48
N SER A 139 -40.13 5.17 12.56
CA SER A 139 -41.41 4.80 13.13
C SER A 139 -42.48 5.04 12.05
N ASP A 140 -43.70 4.59 12.26
CA ASP A 140 -44.75 4.59 11.24
C ASP A 140 -44.94 5.97 10.56
N GLU A 141 -44.74 7.05 11.27
CA GLU A 141 -44.92 8.43 10.76
C GLU A 141 -43.61 9.17 10.52
N VAL A 142 -42.46 8.67 11.02
CA VAL A 142 -41.21 9.39 11.02
C VAL A 142 -40.04 8.57 10.48
N ASP A 143 -39.46 9.00 9.36
CA ASP A 143 -38.20 8.47 8.83
C ASP A 143 -37.11 9.52 8.95
N ARG A 144 -36.23 9.37 9.92
CA ARG A 144 -35.11 10.30 10.15
C ARG A 144 -33.78 9.59 9.92
N THR A 145 -32.99 10.14 9.01
CA THR A 145 -31.60 9.73 8.79
C THR A 145 -30.71 10.56 9.68
N GLY A 146 -30.09 9.90 10.65
CA GLY A 146 -29.18 10.55 11.60
C GLY A 146 -27.73 10.55 11.15
N LYS A 147 -26.85 10.96 12.06
CA LYS A 147 -25.40 10.86 11.89
C LYS A 147 -25.00 9.39 11.76
N ARG A 148 -23.76 9.13 11.32
CA ARG A 148 -23.24 7.76 11.23
C ARG A 148 -23.29 7.06 12.58
N THR A 149 -23.61 5.76 12.56
CA THR A 149 -23.70 4.96 13.77
C THR A 149 -22.41 5.01 14.61
N ARG A 150 -22.56 5.09 15.92
CA ARG A 150 -21.45 5.00 16.87
C ARG A 150 -21.08 3.55 17.19
N PHE A 151 -22.04 2.63 17.05
CA PHE A 151 -21.82 1.18 17.24
C PHE A 151 -21.07 0.63 16.02
N ARG A 152 -19.76 0.43 16.17
CA ARG A 152 -18.90 -0.03 15.09
C ARG A 152 -17.56 -0.56 15.60
N ASN A 153 -16.90 -1.39 14.80
CA ASN A 153 -15.46 -1.59 14.91
C ASN A 153 -14.75 -0.37 14.31
N ALA A 154 -14.10 0.43 15.16
CA ALA A 154 -13.46 1.68 14.76
C ALA A 154 -12.25 1.45 13.84
N LYS A 155 -11.46 0.39 14.11
CA LYS A 155 -10.28 0.02 13.31
C LYS A 155 -10.68 -0.48 11.93
N LEU A 156 -11.69 -1.36 11.85
CA LEU A 156 -12.25 -1.82 10.57
C LEU A 156 -12.77 -0.65 9.74
N ARG A 157 -13.46 0.30 10.38
CA ARG A 157 -13.90 1.51 9.68
C ARG A 157 -12.73 2.33 9.17
N ALA A 158 -11.69 2.52 9.96
CA ALA A 158 -10.49 3.25 9.54
C ALA A 158 -9.84 2.58 8.33
N ALA A 159 -9.71 1.25 8.32
CA ALA A 159 -9.20 0.48 7.18
C ALA A 159 -10.03 0.72 5.91
N TRP A 160 -11.36 0.67 6.00
CA TRP A 160 -12.25 0.96 4.87
C TRP A 160 -12.15 2.39 4.38
N MET A 161 -12.03 3.37 5.29
CA MET A 161 -11.87 4.77 4.91
C MET A 161 -10.53 5.03 4.24
N MET A 162 -9.46 4.36 4.66
CA MET A 162 -8.15 4.42 4.00
C MET A 162 -8.20 3.84 2.59
N ILE A 163 -8.85 2.69 2.40
CA ILE A 163 -9.06 2.12 1.07
C ILE A 163 -9.85 3.10 0.18
N ALA A 164 -10.93 3.68 0.70
CA ALA A 164 -11.73 4.64 -0.06
C ALA A 164 -10.94 5.90 -0.43
N ASP A 165 -10.06 6.39 0.43
CA ASP A 165 -9.16 7.51 0.14
C ASP A 165 -8.17 7.16 -0.97
N ASN A 166 -7.56 5.97 -0.91
CA ASN A 166 -6.69 5.47 -1.96
C ASN A 166 -7.43 5.30 -3.29
N MET A 167 -8.68 4.85 -3.28
CA MET A 167 -9.51 4.77 -4.49
C MET A 167 -9.72 6.14 -5.13
N CYS A 168 -9.97 7.17 -4.32
CA CYS A 168 -10.09 8.54 -4.82
C CYS A 168 -8.81 9.07 -5.46
N LYS A 169 -7.63 8.57 -5.05
CA LYS A 169 -6.32 9.05 -5.51
C LYS A 169 -5.75 8.23 -6.67
N CYS A 170 -5.97 6.92 -6.66
CA CYS A 170 -5.25 5.98 -7.52
C CYS A 170 -6.13 5.28 -8.56
N ASN A 171 -7.46 5.37 -8.44
CA ASN A 171 -8.36 4.66 -9.34
C ASN A 171 -9.22 5.65 -10.13
N ARG A 172 -8.97 5.75 -11.44
CA ARG A 172 -9.64 6.72 -12.33
C ARG A 172 -11.17 6.64 -12.27
N TYR A 173 -11.74 5.45 -12.19
CA TYR A 173 -13.19 5.29 -12.09
C TYR A 173 -13.76 5.94 -10.84
N TRP A 174 -13.11 5.71 -9.69
CA TRP A 174 -13.54 6.30 -8.43
C TRP A 174 -13.22 7.79 -8.33
N MET A 175 -12.13 8.27 -8.96
CA MET A 175 -11.80 9.69 -9.05
C MET A 175 -12.94 10.44 -9.75
N VAL A 176 -13.34 10.02 -10.94
CA VAL A 176 -14.41 10.65 -11.71
C VAL A 176 -15.74 10.63 -10.93
N LYS A 177 -16.06 9.51 -10.28
CA LYS A 177 -17.26 9.46 -9.42
C LYS A 177 -17.19 10.37 -8.21
N ALA A 178 -16.03 10.47 -7.58
CA ALA A 178 -15.83 11.34 -6.42
C ALA A 178 -15.99 12.82 -6.83
N GLU A 179 -15.43 13.22 -7.96
CA GLU A 179 -15.59 14.56 -8.54
C GLU A 179 -17.05 14.88 -8.83
N LYS A 180 -17.78 13.96 -9.46
CA LYS A 180 -19.21 14.11 -9.70
C LYS A 180 -19.98 14.33 -8.40
N TRP A 181 -19.78 13.50 -7.37
CA TRP A 181 -20.47 13.67 -6.09
C TRP A 181 -20.06 14.96 -5.36
N LYS A 182 -18.82 15.40 -5.55
CA LYS A 182 -18.36 16.67 -5.02
C LYS A 182 -19.07 17.86 -5.69
N SER A 183 -19.27 17.81 -7.02
CA SER A 183 -20.04 18.83 -7.75
C SER A 183 -21.54 18.82 -7.39
N GLU A 184 -22.08 17.68 -6.96
CA GLU A 184 -23.44 17.53 -6.42
C GLU A 184 -23.55 18.03 -4.95
N GLY A 185 -22.49 18.59 -4.36
CA GLY A 185 -22.49 19.16 -3.01
C GLY A 185 -22.22 18.15 -1.87
N HIS A 186 -21.86 16.90 -2.17
CA HIS A 186 -21.56 15.94 -1.14
C HIS A 186 -20.23 16.22 -0.43
N LYS A 187 -20.21 16.11 0.90
CA LYS A 187 -18.99 16.27 1.70
C LYS A 187 -17.99 15.15 1.43
N SER A 188 -16.70 15.46 1.42
CA SER A 188 -15.61 14.49 1.15
C SER A 188 -15.69 13.23 1.99
N GLN A 189 -16.11 13.35 3.26
CA GLN A 189 -16.25 12.21 4.14
C GLN A 189 -17.43 11.29 3.74
N ASP A 190 -18.51 11.85 3.20
CA ASP A 190 -19.66 11.07 2.72
C ASP A 190 -19.32 10.36 1.41
N ILE A 191 -18.55 11.02 0.54
CA ILE A 191 -18.02 10.42 -0.68
C ILE A 191 -17.16 9.19 -0.35
N ARG A 192 -16.22 9.32 0.59
CA ARG A 192 -15.41 8.18 1.06
C ARG A 192 -16.27 7.05 1.62
N CYS A 193 -17.27 7.33 2.43
CA CYS A 193 -18.19 6.31 2.93
C CYS A 193 -18.98 5.61 1.83
N ARG A 194 -19.43 6.33 0.81
CA ARG A 194 -20.11 5.75 -0.35
C ARG A 194 -19.19 4.82 -1.13
N ILE A 195 -17.92 5.20 -1.31
CA ILE A 195 -16.91 4.35 -1.94
C ILE A 195 -16.64 3.13 -1.07
N ALA A 196 -16.37 3.31 0.23
CA ALA A 196 -16.15 2.22 1.17
C ALA A 196 -17.27 1.18 1.12
N ASN A 197 -18.53 1.61 1.18
CA ASN A 197 -19.70 0.72 1.07
C ASN A 197 -19.76 -0.07 -0.24
N ARG A 198 -19.28 0.49 -1.34
CA ARG A 198 -19.23 -0.24 -2.62
C ARG A 198 -18.04 -1.21 -2.64
N MET A 199 -16.92 -0.79 -2.07
CA MET A 199 -15.76 -1.64 -1.94
C MET A 199 -16.01 -2.87 -1.06
N THR A 200 -16.85 -2.77 0.00
CA THR A 200 -17.20 -3.96 0.79
C THR A 200 -17.82 -5.07 -0.06
N ARG A 201 -18.64 -4.74 -1.06
CA ARG A 201 -19.25 -5.71 -1.96
C ARG A 201 -18.20 -6.36 -2.87
N ILE A 202 -17.28 -5.56 -3.39
CA ILE A 202 -16.20 -6.03 -4.28
C ILE A 202 -15.29 -6.96 -3.50
N VAL A 203 -14.80 -6.52 -2.35
CA VAL A 203 -13.88 -7.28 -1.50
C VAL A 203 -14.54 -8.56 -1.00
N PHE A 204 -15.79 -8.50 -0.53
CA PHE A 204 -16.51 -9.68 -0.10
C PHE A 204 -16.59 -10.73 -1.22
N LYS A 205 -16.97 -10.31 -2.44
CA LYS A 205 -17.04 -11.21 -3.59
C LYS A 205 -15.67 -11.77 -3.97
N MET A 206 -14.62 -10.96 -3.94
CA MET A 206 -13.26 -11.40 -4.25
C MET A 206 -12.77 -12.46 -3.27
N VAL A 207 -12.91 -12.19 -1.97
CA VAL A 207 -12.36 -13.06 -0.91
C VAL A 207 -13.20 -14.34 -0.77
N SER A 208 -14.52 -14.25 -0.71
CA SER A 208 -15.41 -15.41 -0.58
C SER A 208 -15.40 -16.30 -1.84
N GLY A 209 -15.35 -15.68 -3.02
CA GLY A 209 -15.30 -16.39 -4.30
C GLY A 209 -13.89 -16.79 -4.74
N ARG A 210 -12.84 -16.51 -3.95
CA ARG A 210 -11.43 -16.76 -4.31
C ARG A 210 -11.07 -16.23 -5.71
N GLN A 211 -11.50 -14.99 -6.02
CA GLN A 211 -11.37 -14.39 -7.35
C GLN A 211 -10.45 -13.18 -7.31
N ILE A 212 -9.63 -13.01 -8.35
CA ILE A 212 -8.90 -11.76 -8.58
C ILE A 212 -9.86 -10.68 -9.09
N TYR A 213 -9.51 -9.41 -8.86
CA TYR A 213 -10.25 -8.28 -9.38
C TYR A 213 -10.08 -8.18 -10.90
N LYS A 214 -11.18 -8.20 -11.64
CA LYS A 214 -11.18 -8.01 -13.10
C LYS A 214 -11.07 -6.52 -13.42
N HIS A 215 -9.87 -6.08 -13.79
CA HIS A 215 -9.63 -4.70 -14.21
C HIS A 215 -9.15 -4.65 -15.66
N PRO A 216 -9.69 -3.75 -16.52
CA PRO A 216 -9.35 -3.70 -17.94
C PRO A 216 -7.86 -3.56 -18.27
N SER A 217 -7.08 -3.01 -17.36
CA SER A 217 -5.67 -2.72 -17.60
C SER A 217 -4.68 -3.71 -17.01
N ARG A 218 -5.08 -4.55 -16.06
CA ARG A 218 -4.17 -5.44 -15.32
C ARG A 218 -4.93 -6.62 -14.75
N LEU A 219 -5.12 -7.64 -15.57
CA LEU A 219 -5.98 -8.79 -15.27
C LEU A 219 -5.21 -10.05 -14.87
N ASP A 220 -3.89 -9.99 -14.82
CA ASP A 220 -3.08 -11.16 -14.58
C ASP A 220 -2.65 -11.32 -13.11
N ARG A 221 -2.41 -12.55 -12.73
CA ARG A 221 -1.83 -12.93 -11.44
C ARG A 221 -0.45 -12.30 -11.23
N GLY A 222 0.26 -12.02 -12.31
CA GLY A 222 1.56 -11.36 -12.30
C GLY A 222 1.51 -9.99 -11.65
N TYR A 223 0.40 -9.28 -11.74
CA TYR A 223 0.24 -7.99 -11.07
C TYR A 223 0.27 -8.11 -9.54
N VAL A 224 -0.34 -9.16 -8.98
CA VAL A 224 -0.29 -9.43 -7.54
C VAL A 224 1.14 -9.75 -7.11
N MET A 225 1.81 -10.60 -7.90
CA MET A 225 3.18 -11.02 -7.63
C MET A 225 4.16 -9.86 -7.77
N ASP A 226 4.02 -9.03 -8.81
CA ASP A 226 4.84 -7.83 -9.01
C ASP A 226 4.69 -6.84 -7.84
N LYS A 227 3.46 -6.59 -7.39
CA LYS A 227 3.21 -5.72 -6.23
C LYS A 227 3.89 -6.24 -4.96
N LEU A 228 3.73 -7.53 -4.70
CA LEU A 228 4.32 -8.16 -3.52
C LEU A 228 5.86 -8.14 -3.60
N LEU A 229 6.42 -8.45 -4.77
CA LEU A 229 7.85 -8.40 -5.01
C LEU A 229 8.43 -7.00 -4.80
N VAL A 230 7.79 -5.97 -5.37
CA VAL A 230 8.23 -4.57 -5.20
C VAL A 230 8.21 -4.20 -3.73
N PHE A 231 7.13 -4.51 -3.02
CA PHE A 231 7.00 -4.23 -1.60
C PHE A 231 8.10 -4.90 -0.76
N LEU A 232 8.32 -6.21 -0.95
CA LEU A 232 9.33 -6.96 -0.20
C LEU A 232 10.77 -6.47 -0.48
N ARG A 233 11.04 -6.04 -1.72
CA ARG A 233 12.32 -5.41 -2.08
C ARG A 233 12.54 -4.05 -1.44
N GLU A 234 11.52 -3.21 -1.43
CA GLU A 234 11.58 -1.89 -0.78
C GLU A 234 11.86 -2.01 0.72
N HIS A 235 11.45 -3.13 1.33
CA HIS A 235 11.71 -3.45 2.74
C HIS A 235 13.01 -4.25 2.97
N ASN A 236 13.87 -4.39 1.94
CA ASN A 236 15.14 -5.12 2.02
C ASN A 236 15.00 -6.55 2.58
N THR A 237 13.88 -7.22 2.27
CA THR A 237 13.60 -8.59 2.69
C THR A 237 14.60 -9.56 2.05
N SER A 238 15.05 -10.58 2.78
CA SER A 238 15.99 -11.56 2.24
C SER A 238 15.38 -12.37 1.08
N PRO A 239 16.18 -12.77 0.07
CA PRO A 239 15.71 -13.52 -1.09
C PRO A 239 14.95 -14.81 -0.71
N ALA A 240 15.40 -15.53 0.32
CA ALA A 240 14.73 -16.74 0.78
C ALA A 240 13.30 -16.49 1.28
N ILE A 241 13.09 -15.39 2.03
CA ILE A 241 11.78 -14.98 2.50
C ILE A 241 10.91 -14.54 1.32
N ILE A 242 11.47 -13.79 0.37
CA ILE A 242 10.74 -13.35 -0.84
C ILE A 242 10.20 -14.57 -1.60
N VAL A 243 11.04 -15.58 -1.85
CA VAL A 243 10.64 -16.82 -2.55
C VAL A 243 9.54 -17.53 -1.79
N ARG A 244 9.70 -17.71 -0.49
CA ARG A 244 8.70 -18.37 0.38
C ARG A 244 7.36 -17.65 0.31
N ASP A 245 7.36 -16.32 0.45
CA ASP A 245 6.14 -15.53 0.50
C ASP A 245 5.44 -15.46 -0.87
N LEU A 246 6.20 -15.41 -1.96
CA LEU A 246 5.66 -15.53 -3.31
C LEU A 246 5.03 -16.91 -3.56
N LYS A 247 5.63 -18.01 -3.07
CA LYS A 247 5.02 -19.35 -3.15
C LYS A 247 3.68 -19.38 -2.39
N HIS A 248 3.65 -18.92 -1.15
CA HIS A 248 2.40 -18.86 -0.39
C HIS A 248 1.32 -17.98 -1.07
N ALA A 249 1.71 -16.83 -1.65
CA ALA A 249 0.79 -16.02 -2.42
C ALA A 249 0.25 -16.77 -3.66
N ALA A 250 1.11 -17.53 -4.34
CA ALA A 250 0.74 -18.35 -5.47
C ALA A 250 -0.34 -19.38 -5.14
N ASP A 251 -0.25 -20.00 -3.96
CA ASP A 251 -1.22 -21.01 -3.48
C ASP A 251 -2.62 -20.39 -3.22
N GLN A 252 -2.68 -19.10 -2.91
CA GLN A 252 -3.94 -18.38 -2.69
C GLN A 252 -4.59 -17.88 -3.98
N LEU A 253 -3.83 -17.77 -5.07
CA LEU A 253 -4.35 -17.28 -6.34
C LEU A 253 -5.16 -18.36 -7.06
N PRO A 254 -6.23 -17.95 -7.79
CA PRO A 254 -7.03 -18.90 -8.55
C PRO A 254 -6.19 -19.63 -9.60
N LYS A 255 -6.47 -20.92 -9.79
CA LYS A 255 -5.83 -21.75 -10.83
C LYS A 255 -6.23 -21.28 -12.24
N SER A 256 -5.47 -21.67 -13.26
CA SER A 256 -5.57 -21.16 -14.63
C SER A 256 -6.97 -21.23 -15.28
N SER A 257 -7.76 -22.20 -14.93
CA SER A 257 -9.12 -22.38 -15.47
C SER A 257 -10.07 -21.20 -15.26
N LEU A 258 -9.85 -20.37 -14.25
CA LEU A 258 -10.65 -19.16 -14.00
C LEU A 258 -10.21 -17.94 -14.84
N ILE A 259 -9.14 -18.09 -15.62
CA ILE A 259 -8.61 -17.04 -16.49
C ILE A 259 -9.28 -17.10 -17.87
N ASP A 260 -9.64 -18.28 -18.32
CA ASP A 260 -10.19 -18.49 -19.66
C ASP A 260 -11.52 -17.76 -19.88
N GLU A 261 -12.35 -17.63 -18.85
CA GLU A 261 -13.58 -16.82 -18.94
C GLU A 261 -13.34 -15.32 -19.07
N GLY A 262 -12.16 -14.85 -18.62
CA GLY A 262 -11.72 -13.45 -18.73
C GLY A 262 -10.95 -13.14 -20.01
N THR A 263 -10.55 -14.14 -20.79
CA THR A 263 -9.57 -14.01 -21.88
C THR A 263 -10.02 -13.04 -22.97
N LYS A 264 -11.29 -13.07 -23.36
CA LYS A 264 -11.83 -12.17 -24.39
C LYS A 264 -11.82 -10.71 -23.96
N LEU A 265 -12.16 -10.42 -22.69
CA LEU A 265 -12.07 -9.07 -22.09
C LEU A 265 -10.61 -8.64 -21.91
N GLN A 266 -9.74 -9.59 -21.60
CA GLN A 266 -8.31 -9.40 -21.46
C GLN A 266 -7.64 -9.03 -22.77
N GLU A 267 -7.92 -9.75 -23.83
CA GLU A 267 -7.40 -9.47 -25.18
C GLU A 267 -7.87 -8.12 -25.70
N ALA A 268 -9.12 -7.75 -25.46
CA ALA A 268 -9.65 -6.45 -25.84
C ALA A 268 -8.98 -5.31 -25.03
N ALA A 269 -8.74 -5.49 -23.73
CA ALA A 269 -8.08 -4.52 -22.89
C ALA A 269 -6.59 -4.37 -23.22
N LEU A 270 -5.90 -5.47 -23.51
CA LEU A 270 -4.49 -5.48 -23.94
C LEU A 270 -4.31 -4.82 -25.30
N LYS A 271 -5.20 -5.08 -26.25
CA LYS A 271 -5.23 -4.41 -27.56
C LYS A 271 -5.45 -2.89 -27.41
N ALA A 272 -6.37 -2.47 -26.51
CA ALA A 272 -6.67 -1.07 -26.29
C ALA A 272 -5.50 -0.29 -25.64
N GLN A 273 -4.61 -0.95 -24.91
CA GLN A 273 -3.53 -0.29 -24.16
C GLN A 273 -2.18 -0.22 -24.88
N ARG A 274 -2.03 -0.82 -26.06
CA ARG A 274 -0.72 -0.96 -26.76
C ARG A 274 0.38 -1.50 -25.82
N SER A 275 0.03 -2.32 -24.84
CA SER A 275 0.98 -2.87 -23.88
C SER A 275 1.89 -3.90 -24.54
N ARG A 276 3.20 -3.79 -24.34
CA ARG A 276 4.20 -4.78 -24.80
C ARG A 276 4.17 -6.10 -23.99
N ARG A 277 3.22 -6.28 -23.07
CA ARG A 277 3.13 -7.50 -22.26
C ARG A 277 2.54 -8.64 -23.10
N LYS A 278 3.23 -9.78 -23.07
CA LYS A 278 2.72 -11.05 -23.58
C LYS A 278 1.47 -11.46 -22.81
N GLY A 279 0.58 -12.24 -23.42
CA GLY A 279 -0.69 -12.70 -22.83
C GLY A 279 -0.57 -13.38 -21.46
N PRO A 280 -1.67 -13.89 -20.89
CA PRO A 280 -1.68 -14.50 -19.58
C PRO A 280 -0.64 -15.62 -19.50
N GLN A 281 0.30 -15.48 -18.54
CA GLN A 281 1.31 -16.49 -18.28
C GLN A 281 0.79 -17.45 -17.21
N GLU A 282 1.14 -18.71 -17.34
CA GLU A 282 0.91 -19.68 -16.26
C GLU A 282 1.67 -19.27 -14.99
N LEU A 283 1.13 -19.65 -13.84
CA LEU A 283 1.67 -19.23 -12.56
C LEU A 283 3.13 -19.70 -12.37
N GLY A 284 3.45 -20.90 -12.85
CA GLY A 284 4.81 -21.42 -12.83
C GLY A 284 5.79 -20.57 -13.63
N THR A 285 5.41 -20.18 -14.85
CA THR A 285 6.23 -19.32 -15.71
C THR A 285 6.44 -17.93 -15.10
N LEU A 286 5.43 -17.39 -14.40
CA LEU A 286 5.56 -16.14 -13.67
C LEU A 286 6.51 -16.27 -12.48
N LEU A 287 6.44 -17.36 -11.74
CA LEU A 287 7.32 -17.63 -10.62
C LEU A 287 8.77 -17.72 -11.09
N VAL A 288 9.03 -18.48 -12.17
CA VAL A 288 10.38 -18.59 -12.78
C VAL A 288 10.89 -17.22 -13.23
N ALA A 289 10.05 -16.41 -13.89
CA ALA A 289 10.43 -15.07 -14.33
C ALA A 289 10.76 -14.14 -13.14
N VAL A 290 10.03 -14.27 -12.03
CA VAL A 290 10.29 -13.50 -10.81
C VAL A 290 11.59 -13.98 -10.15
N LEU A 291 11.84 -15.28 -10.08
CA LEU A 291 13.07 -15.85 -9.53
C LEU A 291 14.29 -15.44 -10.34
N ALA A 292 14.18 -15.47 -11.68
CA ALA A 292 15.23 -14.99 -12.58
C ALA A 292 15.56 -13.50 -12.37
N ARG A 293 14.54 -12.65 -12.16
CA ARG A 293 14.73 -11.22 -11.82
C ARG A 293 15.41 -11.00 -10.47
N LEU A 294 15.27 -11.95 -9.56
CA LEU A 294 15.92 -11.93 -8.25
C LEU A 294 17.36 -12.45 -8.30
N GLY A 295 17.82 -12.94 -9.46
CA GLY A 295 19.12 -13.60 -9.59
C GLY A 295 19.19 -14.96 -8.87
N ILE A 296 18.04 -15.54 -8.57
CA ILE A 296 17.94 -16.87 -7.94
C ILE A 296 17.71 -17.85 -9.07
N ALA A 297 18.71 -18.69 -9.37
CA ALA A 297 18.53 -19.79 -10.30
C ALA A 297 17.44 -20.73 -9.77
N ALA A 298 16.44 -21.05 -10.60
CA ALA A 298 15.58 -22.17 -10.31
C ALA A 298 16.50 -23.41 -10.21
N LYS A 299 16.57 -24.03 -9.04
CA LYS A 299 17.15 -25.38 -8.97
C LYS A 299 16.24 -26.26 -9.80
N ASP A 300 16.81 -26.88 -10.83
CA ASP A 300 16.10 -27.85 -11.63
C ASP A 300 15.47 -28.88 -10.72
N ASP A 301 14.16 -29.00 -10.74
CA ASP A 301 13.39 -29.97 -9.95
C ASP A 301 13.52 -31.41 -10.51
N ASP A 302 14.50 -31.66 -11.38
CA ASP A 302 14.81 -33.00 -11.95
C ASP A 302 15.36 -34.00 -10.95
N ALA A 303 15.48 -33.63 -9.66
CA ALA A 303 15.97 -34.50 -8.61
C ALA A 303 14.86 -35.19 -7.78
N LEU A 304 13.58 -34.97 -8.07
CA LEU A 304 12.45 -35.51 -7.28
C LEU A 304 11.65 -36.62 -7.96
N GLU A 305 11.99 -37.01 -9.20
CA GLU A 305 11.37 -38.16 -9.88
C GLU A 305 12.21 -39.46 -9.85
N SER A 306 13.27 -39.49 -9.06
CA SER A 306 14.11 -40.71 -8.92
C SER A 306 14.36 -41.09 -7.46
N THR A 307 13.29 -41.31 -6.70
CA THR A 307 13.32 -42.13 -5.49
C THR A 307 11.96 -42.76 -5.23
#